data_b2369c9c76ebc7d936696c6c70ade83d
#
_entry.id   b2369c9c76ebc7d936696c6c70ade83d
#
_cell.length_a   1.000
_cell.length_b   1.000
_cell.length_c   1.000
_cell.angle_alpha   90.00
_cell.angle_beta   90.00
_cell.angle_gamma   90.00
#
_symmetry.space_group_name_H-M   'P 1'
#
loop_
_entity.id
_entity.type
_entity.pdbx_description
1 polymer ?
#
loop_
_entity_poly.entity_id
_entity_poly.type
_entity_poly.pdbx_seq_one_letter_code
_entity_poly.pdbx_strand_id
1 'polypeptide(L)'
;HGFKSRVQAYGREFHPLEASLEVDIPECETWLWFGDGAKNNDLSKSPSYTNVNKFVASAVRLSGKKIVSCEEITNTNAVFNATLERIKMVGDQSNLSGVTHSILHGFNYSPLETPFPGWIRYGTFFNERNPWWPFFNLWATYKARLSTVFQETDYFADIAVMHPLADMWTIHGPQRDPFPGLHYPKYQYKVWEAIHQNGNSCDYISENILQQSKFEKGFLTYNTRKYHTILLIEVESIEPETAAALAAFAASGGRLIFVGKEPHQSPGWKDHKSRDEKVRQTMETMKQAHPSKLFTVEAPGGDDLIAWFKGIQQQCGLTPYLQIESPDPFVSQIRHRTKERDFFFIVNYSLDRQITTRIRFAEAGRRKPFLWDAETGEKYPYPSGKDRQLTVELYPATSQLIVFEKASAEEGTAIAAPPAEGLEIKEWNIHLEHINGQKETREQTALFDLAGDPQTQSFAGYVRYTREVDDAAVRQYLDLGRVYGVSEVKVNGETLGCKWYGRHLYRLPEHLTKNGHKTIEVIVTTTVGNYLKSSPDNATGQGWTRRQPWQPVGMTGPVRLL
;
A
#
# COMPACT_ATOMS: atom_id res chain seq x y z
N HIS A 1 -15.12 -31.33 12.25
CA HIS A 1 -15.62 -31.38 10.87
C HIS A 1 -14.63 -30.79 9.86
N GLY A 2 -13.45 -30.28 10.26
CA GLY A 2 -12.42 -29.77 9.38
C GLY A 2 -12.68 -28.35 8.80
N PHE A 3 -13.74 -27.67 9.24
CA PHE A 3 -13.98 -26.28 8.87
C PHE A 3 -13.01 -25.33 9.57
N LYS A 4 -12.69 -24.23 8.90
CA LYS A 4 -11.91 -23.11 9.45
C LYS A 4 -12.80 -21.87 9.56
N SER A 5 -12.67 -21.15 10.66
CA SER A 5 -13.34 -19.87 10.84
C SER A 5 -12.59 -18.76 10.08
N ARG A 6 -13.31 -17.92 9.33
CA ARG A 6 -12.82 -16.66 8.79
C ARG A 6 -13.70 -15.55 9.32
N VAL A 7 -13.12 -14.62 10.08
CA VAL A 7 -13.87 -13.61 10.82
C VAL A 7 -13.12 -12.28 10.84
N GLN A 8 -13.86 -11.21 10.63
CA GLN A 8 -13.41 -9.84 10.89
C GLN A 8 -13.52 -9.56 12.39
N ALA A 9 -12.50 -9.97 13.15
CA ALA A 9 -12.45 -9.87 14.60
C ALA A 9 -11.58 -8.68 15.03
N TYR A 10 -12.00 -7.46 14.65
CA TYR A 10 -11.27 -6.23 14.95
C TYR A 10 -12.19 -5.09 15.39
N GLY A 11 -11.86 -4.45 16.48
CA GLY A 11 -12.16 -3.08 16.81
C GLY A 11 -13.59 -2.63 17.12
N ARG A 12 -14.57 -3.52 17.29
CA ARG A 12 -15.85 -3.15 17.91
C ARG A 12 -15.87 -3.60 19.36
N GLU A 13 -15.86 -2.65 20.30
CA GLU A 13 -16.06 -2.93 21.74
C GLU A 13 -15.12 -4.01 22.32
N PHE A 14 -14.09 -4.46 21.59
CA PHE A 14 -13.12 -5.45 22.04
C PHE A 14 -11.71 -5.17 21.52
N HIS A 15 -10.73 -5.89 22.01
CA HIS A 15 -9.34 -5.69 21.69
C HIS A 15 -9.06 -5.98 20.20
N PRO A 16 -8.54 -5.00 19.40
CA PRO A 16 -8.40 -5.16 17.95
C PRO A 16 -7.41 -6.25 17.53
N LEU A 17 -6.47 -6.64 18.40
CA LEU A 17 -5.47 -7.66 18.15
C LEU A 17 -5.88 -9.02 18.70
N GLU A 18 -6.28 -9.11 19.98
CA GLU A 18 -6.42 -10.39 20.67
C GLU A 18 -7.56 -11.26 20.14
N ALA A 19 -8.69 -10.66 19.77
CA ALA A 19 -9.77 -11.40 19.14
C ALA A 19 -9.33 -12.10 17.84
N SER A 20 -8.42 -11.49 17.08
CA SER A 20 -7.86 -12.08 15.87
C SER A 20 -6.86 -13.22 16.12
N LEU A 21 -6.29 -13.34 17.33
CA LEU A 21 -5.41 -14.48 17.67
C LEU A 21 -6.16 -15.81 17.65
N GLU A 22 -7.44 -15.82 18.02
CA GLU A 22 -8.27 -17.02 18.17
C GLU A 22 -8.93 -17.51 16.88
N VAL A 23 -8.97 -16.66 15.82
CA VAL A 23 -9.60 -16.97 14.54
C VAL A 23 -8.65 -17.76 13.65
N ASP A 24 -9.12 -18.80 12.94
CA ASP A 24 -8.28 -19.57 12.02
C ASP A 24 -7.72 -18.73 10.88
N ILE A 25 -8.57 -17.91 10.28
CA ILE A 25 -8.24 -16.97 9.20
C ILE A 25 -8.75 -15.59 9.61
N PRO A 26 -7.94 -14.79 10.33
CA PRO A 26 -8.32 -13.43 10.66
C PRO A 26 -8.46 -12.58 9.40
N GLU A 27 -9.54 -11.81 9.35
CA GLU A 27 -9.87 -10.96 8.23
C GLU A 27 -9.95 -9.49 8.67
N CYS A 28 -9.41 -8.62 7.86
CA CYS A 28 -9.53 -7.17 7.97
C CYS A 28 -10.30 -6.60 6.77
N GLU A 29 -10.33 -5.29 6.62
CA GLU A 29 -11.08 -4.62 5.56
C GLU A 29 -10.30 -3.43 5.02
N THR A 30 -10.38 -3.19 3.70
CA THR A 30 -9.81 -2.01 3.06
C THR A 30 -10.82 -1.35 2.14
N TRP A 31 -10.98 -0.05 2.29
CA TRP A 31 -11.89 0.75 1.48
C TRP A 31 -11.13 1.57 0.45
N LEU A 32 -11.72 1.70 -0.72
CA LEU A 32 -11.29 2.67 -1.71
C LEU A 32 -11.87 4.04 -1.30
N TRP A 33 -11.04 4.85 -0.67
CA TRP A 33 -11.43 6.17 -0.21
C TRP A 33 -10.89 7.25 -1.16
N PHE A 34 -11.72 8.25 -1.41
CA PHE A 34 -11.32 9.51 -2.03
C PHE A 34 -11.55 10.60 -0.98
N GLY A 35 -10.51 11.19 -0.45
CA GLY A 35 -10.63 12.22 0.59
C GLY A 35 -11.62 13.34 0.25
N ASP A 36 -12.05 14.10 1.25
CA ASP A 36 -12.97 15.23 1.11
C ASP A 36 -12.41 16.30 0.16
N GLY A 37 -12.73 16.16 -1.09
CA GLY A 37 -12.44 17.14 -2.12
C GLY A 37 -11.04 16.97 -2.75
N ALA A 38 -11.07 17.01 -4.04
CA ALA A 38 -9.99 16.91 -5.01
C ALA A 38 -8.81 17.90 -4.83
N LYS A 39 -8.61 18.49 -3.67
CA LYS A 39 -7.51 19.42 -3.40
C LYS A 39 -6.26 18.76 -2.85
N ASN A 40 -6.37 17.57 -2.30
CA ASN A 40 -5.23 16.79 -1.85
C ASN A 40 -5.27 15.45 -2.57
N ASN A 41 -4.25 15.18 -3.39
CA ASN A 41 -3.96 13.87 -3.97
C ASN A 41 -3.64 12.80 -2.88
N ASP A 42 -3.98 13.05 -1.65
CA ASP A 42 -3.94 12.13 -0.51
C ASP A 42 -5.12 11.12 -0.54
N LEU A 43 -5.63 10.87 -1.75
CA LEU A 43 -6.63 9.84 -2.06
C LEU A 43 -6.15 8.42 -1.72
N SER A 44 -4.86 8.30 -1.47
CA SER A 44 -4.15 7.07 -1.19
C SER A 44 -4.31 6.61 0.25
N LYS A 45 -4.59 7.53 1.18
CA LYS A 45 -4.59 7.19 2.60
C LYS A 45 -6.01 7.01 3.10
N SER A 46 -6.40 5.77 3.24
CA SER A 46 -7.40 5.36 4.21
C SER A 46 -6.68 4.96 5.50
N PRO A 47 -6.23 5.92 6.32
CA PRO A 47 -5.28 5.62 7.39
C PRO A 47 -5.90 4.74 8.47
N SER A 48 -7.19 4.87 8.70
CA SER A 48 -7.92 4.06 9.67
C SER A 48 -7.92 2.59 9.31
N TYR A 49 -8.13 2.27 8.03
CA TYR A 49 -8.23 0.89 7.56
C TYR A 49 -6.88 0.18 7.57
N THR A 50 -5.83 0.84 7.09
CA THR A 50 -4.48 0.25 7.12
C THR A 50 -3.97 0.03 8.55
N ASN A 51 -4.39 0.86 9.51
CA ASN A 51 -4.10 0.64 10.93
C ASN A 51 -4.81 -0.59 11.49
N VAL A 52 -6.09 -0.78 11.17
CA VAL A 52 -6.85 -2.00 11.54
C VAL A 52 -6.20 -3.23 10.92
N ASN A 53 -5.86 -3.17 9.64
CA ASN A 53 -5.15 -4.25 8.95
C ASN A 53 -3.84 -4.60 9.67
N LYS A 54 -3.13 -3.60 10.17
CA LYS A 54 -1.87 -3.80 10.90
C LYS A 54 -2.06 -4.55 12.22
N PHE A 55 -3.15 -4.29 12.95
CA PHE A 55 -3.49 -5.07 14.15
C PHE A 55 -3.78 -6.54 13.82
N VAL A 56 -4.63 -6.78 12.82
CA VAL A 56 -4.98 -8.14 12.37
C VAL A 56 -3.75 -8.88 11.85
N ALA A 57 -2.91 -8.22 11.06
CA ALA A 57 -1.67 -8.79 10.54
C ALA A 57 -0.68 -9.13 11.67
N SER A 58 -0.58 -8.28 12.70
CA SER A 58 0.25 -8.56 13.88
C SER A 58 -0.25 -9.81 14.62
N ALA A 59 -1.57 -9.94 14.80
CA ALA A 59 -2.15 -11.14 15.44
C ALA A 59 -1.85 -12.42 14.65
N VAL A 60 -2.01 -12.39 13.32
CA VAL A 60 -1.67 -13.53 12.44
C VAL A 60 -0.21 -13.95 12.61
N ARG A 61 0.70 -12.98 12.64
CA ARG A 61 2.14 -13.24 12.78
C ARG A 61 2.52 -13.74 14.15
N LEU A 62 1.96 -13.16 15.21
CA LEU A 62 2.17 -13.57 16.59
C LEU A 62 1.65 -14.99 16.84
N SER A 63 0.54 -15.38 16.21
CA SER A 63 -0.01 -16.74 16.30
C SER A 63 0.66 -17.76 15.36
N GLY A 64 1.64 -17.34 14.55
CA GLY A 64 2.34 -18.22 13.61
C GLY A 64 1.53 -18.60 12.36
N LYS A 65 0.38 -17.97 12.13
CA LYS A 65 -0.45 -18.14 10.94
C LYS A 65 0.18 -17.38 9.75
N LYS A 66 -0.27 -17.69 8.52
CA LYS A 66 0.27 -17.13 7.28
C LYS A 66 -0.73 -16.26 6.50
N ILE A 67 -2.02 -16.52 6.70
CA ILE A 67 -3.09 -15.88 5.94
C ILE A 67 -3.66 -14.72 6.73
N VAL A 68 -3.40 -13.50 6.25
CA VAL A 68 -4.10 -12.28 6.63
C VAL A 68 -5.11 -12.01 5.53
N SER A 69 -6.37 -12.40 5.76
CA SER A 69 -7.46 -12.14 4.82
C SER A 69 -7.88 -10.67 4.89
N CYS A 70 -8.33 -10.12 3.78
CA CYS A 70 -8.87 -8.77 3.74
C CYS A 70 -10.07 -8.72 2.79
N GLU A 71 -11.18 -8.20 3.27
CA GLU A 71 -12.25 -7.70 2.40
C GLU A 71 -11.73 -6.43 1.74
N GLU A 72 -11.34 -6.54 0.46
CA GLU A 72 -10.68 -5.45 -0.25
C GLU A 72 -11.59 -4.71 -1.20
N ILE A 73 -11.30 -3.40 -1.34
CA ILE A 73 -11.88 -2.50 -2.34
C ILE A 73 -13.37 -2.26 -2.11
N THR A 74 -13.82 -2.34 -0.86
CA THR A 74 -15.10 -1.76 -0.46
C THR A 74 -15.11 -0.28 -0.86
N ASN A 75 -16.18 0.20 -1.49
CA ASN A 75 -16.19 1.51 -2.13
C ASN A 75 -17.56 2.16 -2.05
N THR A 76 -17.60 3.39 -1.53
CA THR A 76 -18.80 4.22 -1.49
C THR A 76 -18.62 5.58 -2.16
N ASN A 77 -17.39 5.93 -2.55
CA ASN A 77 -17.07 7.26 -3.04
C ASN A 77 -16.78 7.31 -4.54
N ALA A 78 -16.19 6.25 -5.10
CA ALA A 78 -15.79 6.22 -6.50
C ALA A 78 -16.26 4.95 -7.21
N VAL A 79 -17.45 4.51 -6.88
CA VAL A 79 -18.02 3.23 -7.28
C VAL A 79 -17.85 2.94 -8.78
N PHE A 80 -18.11 3.93 -9.63
CA PHE A 80 -18.02 3.84 -11.08
C PHE A 80 -16.76 4.48 -11.69
N ASN A 81 -15.90 5.06 -10.86
CA ASN A 81 -14.70 5.80 -11.26
C ASN A 81 -13.38 5.13 -10.86
N ALA A 82 -13.44 3.96 -10.24
CA ALA A 82 -12.23 3.23 -9.86
C ALA A 82 -11.52 2.69 -11.10
N THR A 83 -10.31 3.15 -11.35
CA THR A 83 -9.40 2.58 -12.36
C THR A 83 -8.65 1.39 -11.78
N LEU A 84 -8.11 0.50 -12.64
CA LEU A 84 -7.25 -0.61 -12.20
C LEU A 84 -5.99 -0.09 -11.50
N GLU A 85 -5.45 1.07 -11.89
CA GLU A 85 -4.34 1.74 -11.21
C GLU A 85 -4.67 2.06 -9.74
N ARG A 86 -5.86 2.62 -9.46
CA ARG A 86 -6.30 2.91 -8.09
C ARG A 86 -6.54 1.65 -7.28
N ILE A 87 -7.16 0.64 -7.89
CA ILE A 87 -7.37 -0.67 -7.26
C ILE A 87 -6.04 -1.28 -6.87
N LYS A 88 -5.03 -1.22 -7.77
CA LYS A 88 -3.67 -1.66 -7.47
C LYS A 88 -3.05 -0.90 -6.30
N MET A 89 -3.10 0.42 -6.34
CA MET A 89 -2.52 1.28 -5.30
C MET A 89 -3.08 0.93 -3.91
N VAL A 90 -4.40 0.79 -3.79
CA VAL A 90 -5.05 0.41 -2.52
C VAL A 90 -4.67 -1.01 -2.12
N GLY A 91 -4.64 -1.95 -3.07
CA GLY A 91 -4.20 -3.32 -2.84
C GLY A 91 -2.73 -3.41 -2.38
N ASP A 92 -1.85 -2.57 -2.91
CA ASP A 92 -0.45 -2.49 -2.46
C ASP A 92 -0.34 -1.92 -1.03
N GLN A 93 -1.17 -0.93 -0.66
CA GLN A 93 -1.24 -0.44 0.72
C GLN A 93 -1.75 -1.51 1.69
N SER A 94 -2.73 -2.33 1.26
CA SER A 94 -3.16 -3.49 2.03
C SER A 94 -1.99 -4.44 2.28
N ASN A 95 -1.19 -4.75 1.25
CA ASN A 95 0.00 -5.58 1.39
C ASN A 95 1.04 -4.96 2.33
N LEU A 96 1.30 -3.65 2.25
CA LEU A 96 2.19 -2.93 3.16
C LEU A 96 1.73 -3.03 4.62
N SER A 97 0.43 -3.01 4.89
CA SER A 97 -0.14 -3.19 6.23
C SER A 97 -0.10 -4.64 6.71
N GLY A 98 0.20 -5.58 5.81
CA GLY A 98 0.45 -6.99 6.10
C GLY A 98 -0.55 -7.98 5.55
N VAL A 99 -1.50 -7.54 4.73
CA VAL A 99 -2.46 -8.40 4.04
C VAL A 99 -1.74 -9.35 3.09
N THR A 100 -2.12 -10.63 3.12
CA THR A 100 -1.56 -11.69 2.27
C THR A 100 -2.61 -12.40 1.42
N HIS A 101 -3.90 -12.09 1.61
CA HIS A 101 -5.00 -12.73 0.90
C HIS A 101 -6.16 -11.76 0.72
N SER A 102 -6.59 -11.58 -0.52
CA SER A 102 -7.63 -10.60 -0.90
C SER A 102 -8.94 -11.30 -1.24
N ILE A 103 -10.01 -10.84 -0.62
CA ILE A 103 -11.38 -11.16 -0.97
C ILE A 103 -12.05 -9.87 -1.41
N LEU A 104 -12.35 -9.75 -2.68
CA LEU A 104 -12.93 -8.50 -3.20
C LEU A 104 -14.35 -8.28 -2.73
N HIS A 105 -14.68 -7.04 -2.41
CA HIS A 105 -16.05 -6.57 -2.21
C HIS A 105 -16.47 -5.78 -3.46
N GLY A 106 -17.19 -6.30 -4.35
CA GLY A 106 -17.30 -7.70 -4.78
C GLY A 106 -17.98 -7.68 -6.15
N PHE A 107 -18.09 -8.83 -6.86
CA PHE A 107 -18.74 -8.88 -8.16
C PHE A 107 -20.21 -8.45 -8.07
N ASN A 108 -20.58 -7.46 -8.89
CA ASN A 108 -21.92 -6.88 -8.92
C ASN A 108 -22.80 -7.66 -9.92
N TYR A 109 -23.39 -8.73 -9.44
CA TYR A 109 -24.33 -9.48 -10.26
C TYR A 109 -25.57 -8.64 -10.63
N SER A 110 -25.92 -8.65 -11.92
CA SER A 110 -27.17 -8.08 -12.40
C SER A 110 -27.70 -8.98 -13.52
N PRO A 111 -29.00 -9.37 -13.51
CA PRO A 111 -29.61 -10.08 -14.63
C PRO A 111 -29.45 -9.32 -15.95
N LEU A 112 -29.42 -10.05 -17.07
CA LEU A 112 -29.19 -9.46 -18.41
C LEU A 112 -30.18 -8.36 -18.76
N GLU A 113 -31.45 -8.52 -18.33
CA GLU A 113 -32.55 -7.60 -18.59
C GLU A 113 -32.48 -6.33 -17.71
N THR A 114 -31.63 -6.32 -16.71
CA THR A 114 -31.52 -5.15 -15.82
C THR A 114 -30.95 -3.97 -16.60
N PRO A 115 -31.59 -2.78 -16.54
CA PRO A 115 -31.06 -1.57 -17.16
C PRO A 115 -29.65 -1.26 -16.66
N PHE A 116 -28.80 -0.70 -17.55
CA PHE A 116 -27.45 -0.27 -17.20
C PHE A 116 -27.48 0.83 -16.11
N PRO A 117 -26.61 0.78 -15.12
CA PRO A 117 -25.49 -0.15 -14.87
C PRO A 117 -25.88 -1.41 -14.08
N GLY A 118 -27.13 -1.58 -13.71
CA GLY A 118 -27.58 -2.58 -12.76
C GLY A 118 -27.60 -2.01 -11.33
N TRP A 119 -27.68 -2.91 -10.34
CA TRP A 119 -27.68 -2.52 -8.94
C TRP A 119 -26.30 -2.71 -8.30
N ILE A 120 -25.91 -1.79 -7.42
CA ILE A 120 -24.63 -1.81 -6.72
C ILE A 120 -24.76 -1.27 -5.31
N ARG A 121 -24.02 -1.84 -4.34
CA ARG A 121 -23.95 -1.37 -2.96
C ARG A 121 -22.59 -1.66 -2.34
N TYR A 122 -21.96 -0.61 -1.80
CA TYR A 122 -20.70 -0.65 -1.05
C TYR A 122 -19.51 -1.30 -1.77
N GLY A 123 -19.51 -1.40 -3.07
CA GLY A 123 -18.43 -2.03 -3.82
C GLY A 123 -17.98 -1.20 -5.02
N THR A 124 -16.79 -1.47 -5.49
CA THR A 124 -16.34 -1.03 -6.81
C THR A 124 -17.13 -1.77 -7.89
N PHE A 125 -17.38 -1.12 -9.02
CA PHE A 125 -18.14 -1.72 -10.13
C PHE A 125 -17.36 -2.84 -10.81
N PHE A 126 -17.18 -3.95 -10.09
CA PHE A 126 -16.66 -5.21 -10.63
C PHE A 126 -17.78 -5.93 -11.38
N ASN A 127 -17.88 -5.63 -12.67
CA ASN A 127 -18.94 -6.15 -13.53
C ASN A 127 -18.48 -6.15 -14.99
N GLU A 128 -18.93 -7.11 -15.77
CA GLU A 128 -18.62 -7.24 -17.21
C GLU A 128 -19.10 -6.07 -18.06
N ARG A 129 -20.01 -5.24 -17.56
CA ARG A 129 -20.45 -4.00 -18.20
C ARG A 129 -19.50 -2.82 -17.99
N ASN A 130 -18.45 -2.99 -17.18
CA ASN A 130 -17.41 -1.99 -17.04
C ASN A 130 -16.39 -2.16 -18.17
N PRO A 131 -16.05 -1.13 -18.95
CA PRO A 131 -15.14 -1.24 -20.10
C PRO A 131 -13.79 -1.88 -19.76
N TRP A 132 -13.25 -1.64 -18.57
CA TRP A 132 -11.96 -2.21 -18.16
C TRP A 132 -12.05 -3.67 -17.64
N TRP A 133 -13.24 -4.26 -17.54
CA TRP A 133 -13.40 -5.63 -17.02
C TRP A 133 -12.54 -6.69 -17.75
N PRO A 134 -12.38 -6.66 -19.09
CA PRO A 134 -11.50 -7.60 -19.79
C PRO A 134 -10.05 -7.60 -19.31
N PHE A 135 -9.59 -6.51 -18.66
CA PHE A 135 -8.22 -6.35 -18.14
C PHE A 135 -8.12 -6.69 -16.66
N PHE A 136 -9.20 -7.05 -15.99
CA PHE A 136 -9.21 -7.30 -14.55
C PHE A 136 -8.28 -8.46 -14.14
N ASN A 137 -8.11 -9.45 -15.02
CA ASN A 137 -7.17 -10.56 -14.82
C ASN A 137 -5.72 -10.10 -14.61
N LEU A 138 -5.32 -8.96 -15.14
CA LEU A 138 -3.96 -8.40 -14.95
C LEU A 138 -3.72 -8.08 -13.47
N TRP A 139 -4.67 -7.35 -12.86
CA TRP A 139 -4.62 -7.08 -11.43
C TRP A 139 -4.71 -8.35 -10.59
N ALA A 140 -5.61 -9.25 -10.91
CA ALA A 140 -5.80 -10.51 -10.18
C ALA A 140 -4.53 -11.37 -10.21
N THR A 141 -3.86 -11.47 -11.35
CA THR A 141 -2.60 -12.22 -11.50
C THR A 141 -1.46 -11.55 -10.74
N TYR A 142 -1.31 -10.23 -10.86
CA TYR A 142 -0.34 -9.44 -10.07
C TYR A 142 -0.51 -9.70 -8.57
N LYS A 143 -1.75 -9.58 -8.07
CA LYS A 143 -2.07 -9.77 -6.65
C LYS A 143 -1.82 -11.20 -6.19
N ALA A 144 -2.16 -12.20 -7.01
CA ALA A 144 -1.94 -13.61 -6.70
C ALA A 144 -0.44 -13.94 -6.55
N ARG A 145 0.42 -13.38 -7.41
CA ARG A 145 1.88 -13.56 -7.29
C ARG A 145 2.43 -12.97 -5.99
N LEU A 146 2.02 -11.75 -5.62
CA LEU A 146 2.41 -11.16 -4.34
C LEU A 146 1.88 -11.96 -3.16
N SER A 147 0.61 -12.39 -3.19
CA SER A 147 0.01 -13.23 -2.15
C SER A 147 0.79 -14.51 -1.94
N THR A 148 1.21 -15.18 -3.02
CA THR A 148 2.04 -16.39 -2.94
C THR A 148 3.37 -16.10 -2.22
N VAL A 149 4.07 -15.04 -2.61
CA VAL A 149 5.34 -14.67 -1.95
C VAL A 149 5.12 -14.40 -0.47
N PHE A 150 4.10 -13.61 -0.09
CA PHE A 150 3.90 -13.21 1.30
C PHE A 150 3.38 -14.35 2.19
N GLN A 151 2.66 -15.32 1.65
CA GLN A 151 2.22 -16.51 2.40
C GLN A 151 3.33 -17.54 2.57
N GLU A 152 4.26 -17.67 1.60
CA GLU A 152 5.36 -18.64 1.65
C GLU A 152 6.60 -18.13 2.38
N THR A 153 6.65 -16.86 2.76
CA THR A 153 7.79 -16.22 3.42
C THR A 153 7.44 -15.74 4.82
N ASP A 154 8.46 -15.50 5.65
CA ASP A 154 8.28 -14.94 6.98
C ASP A 154 8.45 -13.43 6.97
N TYR A 155 7.42 -12.72 7.39
CA TYR A 155 7.52 -11.28 7.62
C TYR A 155 8.54 -10.98 8.72
N PHE A 156 9.29 -9.91 8.53
CA PHE A 156 10.27 -9.41 9.48
C PHE A 156 9.80 -8.12 10.15
N ALA A 157 9.82 -8.08 11.47
CA ALA A 157 9.66 -6.87 12.25
C ALA A 157 10.69 -6.86 13.39
N ASP A 158 11.21 -5.69 13.71
CA ASP A 158 12.26 -5.46 14.72
C ASP A 158 11.74 -4.67 15.92
N ILE A 159 10.59 -4.02 15.82
CA ILE A 159 9.96 -3.19 16.85
C ILE A 159 8.58 -3.77 17.22
N ALA A 160 8.32 -3.93 18.51
CA ALA A 160 6.98 -4.17 19.05
C ALA A 160 6.36 -2.83 19.46
N VAL A 161 5.12 -2.57 19.08
CA VAL A 161 4.40 -1.34 19.40
C VAL A 161 3.25 -1.64 20.34
N MET A 162 3.18 -0.97 21.48
CA MET A 162 2.09 -1.08 22.44
C MET A 162 1.20 0.16 22.36
N HIS A 163 -0.08 -0.07 22.10
CA HIS A 163 -1.12 0.95 22.00
C HIS A 163 -1.77 1.21 23.37
N PRO A 164 -2.14 2.47 23.75
CA PRO A 164 -2.77 2.81 25.03
C PRO A 164 -4.25 2.43 25.07
N LEU A 165 -4.56 1.13 24.89
CA LEU A 165 -5.93 0.69 24.72
C LEU A 165 -6.79 0.84 25.98
N ALA A 166 -6.23 0.55 27.17
CA ALA A 166 -6.90 0.72 28.44
C ALA A 166 -7.24 2.19 28.70
N ASP A 167 -6.29 3.08 28.41
CA ASP A 167 -6.47 4.54 28.54
C ASP A 167 -7.53 5.06 27.55
N MET A 168 -7.49 4.58 26.31
CA MET A 168 -8.48 4.92 25.29
C MET A 168 -9.91 4.52 25.72
N TRP A 169 -10.08 3.31 26.24
CA TRP A 169 -11.38 2.86 26.72
C TRP A 169 -11.87 3.63 27.93
N THR A 170 -10.96 4.05 28.83
CA THR A 170 -11.29 4.88 29.97
C THR A 170 -11.78 6.26 29.55
N ILE A 171 -11.18 6.86 28.52
CA ILE A 171 -11.50 8.21 28.03
C ILE A 171 -12.74 8.21 27.13
N HIS A 172 -12.83 7.25 26.20
CA HIS A 172 -13.83 7.26 25.13
C HIS A 172 -14.88 6.15 25.24
N GLY A 173 -14.71 5.21 26.16
CA GLY A 173 -15.55 4.01 26.27
C GLY A 173 -15.33 3.03 25.11
N PRO A 174 -16.16 1.97 25.03
CA PRO A 174 -16.11 0.99 23.95
C PRO A 174 -16.41 1.65 22.59
N GLN A 175 -15.58 1.34 21.58
CA GLN A 175 -15.73 1.90 20.24
C GLN A 175 -16.78 1.09 19.46
N ARG A 176 -17.87 1.74 19.03
CA ARG A 176 -18.94 1.10 18.25
C ARG A 176 -18.58 0.90 16.78
N ASP A 177 -17.74 1.80 16.25
CA ASP A 177 -17.27 1.72 14.88
C ASP A 177 -15.99 0.88 14.81
N PRO A 178 -15.90 -0.14 13.94
CA PRO A 178 -14.66 -0.88 13.71
C PRO A 178 -13.53 0.02 13.18
N PHE A 179 -13.88 1.14 12.58
CA PHE A 179 -12.96 2.17 12.11
C PHE A 179 -13.12 3.41 13.00
N PRO A 180 -12.49 3.41 14.18
CA PRO A 180 -12.70 4.47 15.12
C PRO A 180 -12.33 5.81 14.49
N GLY A 181 -13.33 6.67 14.30
CA GLY A 181 -13.12 8.06 13.93
C GLY A 181 -12.35 8.83 15.01
N LEU A 182 -12.25 8.23 16.20
CA LEU A 182 -11.48 8.70 17.34
C LEU A 182 -10.23 7.84 17.50
N HIS A 183 -9.11 8.38 17.07
CA HIS A 183 -7.80 7.82 17.38
C HIS A 183 -7.27 8.45 18.67
N TYR A 184 -6.79 7.61 19.58
CA TYR A 184 -6.14 8.07 20.78
C TYR A 184 -4.78 7.40 20.94
N PRO A 185 -3.72 8.20 21.00
CA PRO A 185 -3.64 9.62 20.59
C PRO A 185 -3.93 9.81 19.09
N LYS A 186 -4.27 11.02 18.66
CA LYS A 186 -4.71 11.30 17.28
C LYS A 186 -3.76 10.81 16.18
N TYR A 187 -2.46 10.78 16.45
CA TYR A 187 -1.42 10.37 15.49
C TYR A 187 -1.16 8.85 15.47
N GLN A 188 -1.72 8.10 16.40
CA GLN A 188 -1.39 6.69 16.64
C GLN A 188 -1.52 5.84 15.35
N TYR A 189 -2.55 6.08 14.56
CA TYR A 189 -2.83 5.30 13.36
C TYR A 189 -1.77 5.42 12.26
N LYS A 190 -0.91 6.46 12.30
CA LYS A 190 0.18 6.69 11.34
C LYS A 190 1.55 6.22 11.87
N VAL A 191 1.67 5.85 13.13
CA VAL A 191 2.97 5.51 13.72
C VAL A 191 3.62 4.32 13.05
N TRP A 192 2.88 3.26 12.78
CA TRP A 192 3.41 2.09 12.09
C TRP A 192 3.93 2.43 10.68
N GLU A 193 3.24 3.31 9.96
CA GLU A 193 3.70 3.79 8.65
C GLU A 193 5.03 4.54 8.75
N ALA A 194 5.12 5.49 9.70
CA ALA A 194 6.35 6.26 9.93
C ALA A 194 7.55 5.36 10.26
N ILE A 195 7.34 4.29 11.03
CA ILE A 195 8.35 3.27 11.30
C ILE A 195 8.82 2.61 9.99
N HIS A 196 7.88 2.20 9.14
CA HIS A 196 8.17 1.53 7.88
C HIS A 196 8.80 2.47 6.84
N GLN A 197 8.34 3.72 6.76
CA GLN A 197 8.90 4.76 5.89
C GLN A 197 10.35 5.12 6.24
N ASN A 198 10.73 4.92 7.50
CA ASN A 198 12.11 5.11 7.97
C ASN A 198 12.96 3.83 7.95
N GLY A 199 12.47 2.74 7.36
CA GLY A 199 13.22 1.52 7.09
C GLY A 199 13.33 0.51 8.23
N ASN A 200 12.60 0.68 9.33
CA ASN A 200 12.30 -0.36 10.31
C ASN A 200 10.99 -1.06 9.95
N SER A 201 10.57 -2.03 10.73
CA SER A 201 9.24 -2.63 10.68
C SER A 201 8.73 -2.93 12.08
N CYS A 202 7.41 -2.96 12.23
CA CYS A 202 6.82 -3.22 13.53
C CYS A 202 5.67 -4.23 13.47
N ASP A 203 5.33 -4.76 14.64
CA ASP A 203 4.06 -5.41 14.94
C ASP A 203 3.45 -4.76 16.18
N TYR A 204 2.13 -4.72 16.25
CA TYR A 204 1.44 -4.38 17.49
C TYR A 204 1.47 -5.57 18.44
N ILE A 205 1.58 -5.28 19.74
CA ILE A 205 1.47 -6.27 20.82
C ILE A 205 0.47 -5.80 21.88
N SER A 206 -0.11 -6.76 22.62
CA SER A 206 -0.94 -6.50 23.79
C SER A 206 -0.18 -6.76 25.07
N GLU A 207 -0.77 -6.39 26.21
CA GLU A 207 -0.26 -6.72 27.53
C GLU A 207 -0.14 -8.24 27.73
N ASN A 208 -1.14 -9.00 27.31
CA ASN A 208 -1.13 -10.48 27.40
C ASN A 208 0.04 -11.09 26.61
N ILE A 209 0.30 -10.59 25.40
CA ILE A 209 1.46 -11.01 24.60
C ILE A 209 2.76 -10.72 25.34
N LEU A 210 2.88 -9.52 25.90
CA LEU A 210 4.08 -9.12 26.62
C LEU A 210 4.32 -10.00 27.87
N GLN A 211 3.27 -10.24 28.66
CA GLN A 211 3.33 -11.08 29.87
C GLN A 211 3.69 -12.54 29.56
N GLN A 212 3.30 -13.07 28.41
CA GLN A 212 3.60 -14.43 27.97
C GLN A 212 4.93 -14.57 27.22
N SER A 213 5.61 -13.46 26.96
CA SER A 213 6.87 -13.42 26.20
C SER A 213 8.07 -13.88 27.02
N LYS A 214 9.11 -14.37 26.32
CA LYS A 214 10.44 -14.63 26.91
C LYS A 214 11.37 -13.48 26.61
N PHE A 215 12.24 -13.15 27.58
CA PHE A 215 13.19 -12.05 27.49
C PHE A 215 14.61 -12.56 27.64
N GLU A 216 15.35 -12.57 26.54
CA GLU A 216 16.73 -13.06 26.53
C GLU A 216 17.60 -12.22 25.59
N LYS A 217 18.80 -11.86 26.05
CA LYS A 217 19.82 -11.16 25.24
C LYS A 217 19.30 -9.91 24.54
N GLY A 218 18.43 -9.15 25.21
CA GLY A 218 17.85 -7.93 24.67
C GLY A 218 16.69 -8.13 23.69
N PHE A 219 16.16 -9.36 23.59
CA PHE A 219 15.01 -9.65 22.73
C PHE A 219 13.79 -10.08 23.55
N LEU A 220 12.64 -9.52 23.16
CA LEU A 220 11.34 -10.09 23.43
C LEU A 220 11.07 -11.18 22.40
N THR A 221 10.71 -12.38 22.84
CA THR A 221 10.37 -13.50 21.97
C THR A 221 8.98 -14.03 22.32
N TYR A 222 8.07 -13.99 21.33
CA TYR A 222 6.75 -14.59 21.41
C TYR A 222 6.58 -15.55 20.24
N ASN A 223 6.38 -16.83 20.48
CA ASN A 223 6.43 -17.87 19.46
C ASN A 223 7.71 -17.77 18.61
N THR A 224 7.57 -17.47 17.31
CA THR A 224 8.69 -17.31 16.37
C THR A 224 9.11 -15.86 16.17
N ARG A 225 8.42 -14.90 16.81
CA ARG A 225 8.68 -13.46 16.64
C ARG A 225 9.68 -12.96 17.66
N LYS A 226 10.57 -12.05 17.21
CA LYS A 226 11.61 -11.45 18.05
C LYS A 226 11.69 -9.95 17.81
N TYR A 227 11.65 -9.18 18.89
CA TYR A 227 11.74 -7.72 18.85
C TYR A 227 12.83 -7.25 19.82
N HIS A 228 13.69 -6.35 19.38
CA HIS A 228 14.73 -5.76 20.24
C HIS A 228 14.31 -4.45 20.89
N THR A 229 13.16 -3.91 20.51
CA THR A 229 12.64 -2.63 21.03
C THR A 229 11.13 -2.76 21.24
N ILE A 230 10.66 -2.20 22.36
CA ILE A 230 9.23 -1.97 22.60
C ILE A 230 9.01 -0.46 22.60
N LEU A 231 8.06 0.00 21.78
CA LEU A 231 7.61 1.39 21.69
C LEU A 231 6.23 1.49 22.35
N LEU A 232 6.10 2.22 23.44
CA LEU A 232 4.83 2.47 24.13
C LEU A 232 4.32 3.87 23.75
N ILE A 233 3.13 3.96 23.16
CA ILE A 233 2.56 5.21 22.65
C ILE A 233 1.59 5.78 23.68
N GLU A 234 1.98 6.80 24.42
CA GLU A 234 1.18 7.49 25.45
C GLU A 234 0.45 6.54 26.42
N VAL A 235 1.09 5.43 26.78
CA VAL A 235 0.54 4.44 27.71
C VAL A 235 0.73 4.92 29.15
N GLU A 236 -0.38 5.16 29.85
CA GLU A 236 -0.39 5.56 31.27
C GLU A 236 -0.79 4.39 32.19
N SER A 237 -1.70 3.54 31.71
CA SER A 237 -2.29 2.46 32.50
C SER A 237 -1.83 1.11 31.98
N ILE A 238 -1.19 0.31 32.84
CA ILE A 238 -0.80 -1.07 32.57
C ILE A 238 -1.05 -1.97 33.79
N GLU A 239 -1.23 -3.27 33.57
CA GLU A 239 -1.28 -4.23 34.65
C GLU A 239 0.07 -4.31 35.39
N PRO A 240 0.10 -4.58 36.72
CA PRO A 240 1.36 -4.78 37.46
C PRO A 240 2.24 -5.88 36.84
N GLU A 241 1.63 -6.93 36.30
CA GLU A 241 2.31 -8.03 35.61
C GLU A 241 2.99 -7.54 34.31
N THR A 242 2.38 -6.59 33.62
CA THR A 242 2.95 -5.94 32.44
C THR A 242 4.15 -5.07 32.83
N ALA A 243 4.05 -4.32 33.93
CA ALA A 243 5.20 -3.56 34.45
C ALA A 243 6.38 -4.49 34.80
N ALA A 244 6.12 -5.64 35.43
CA ALA A 244 7.13 -6.65 35.72
C ALA A 244 7.76 -7.23 34.43
N ALA A 245 6.96 -7.47 33.39
CA ALA A 245 7.44 -7.95 32.09
C ALA A 245 8.33 -6.90 31.38
N LEU A 246 7.97 -5.61 31.43
CA LEU A 246 8.81 -4.53 30.92
C LEU A 246 10.16 -4.44 31.65
N ALA A 247 10.13 -4.60 32.99
CA ALA A 247 11.36 -4.60 33.79
C ALA A 247 12.25 -5.81 33.45
N ALA A 248 11.68 -7.00 33.26
CA ALA A 248 12.42 -8.19 32.83
C ALA A 248 13.03 -8.01 31.42
N PHE A 249 12.30 -7.38 30.51
CA PHE A 249 12.82 -7.08 29.16
C PHE A 249 13.99 -6.09 29.23
N ALA A 250 13.89 -4.99 29.99
CA ALA A 250 15.00 -4.05 30.21
C ALA A 250 16.20 -4.73 30.83
N ALA A 251 15.99 -5.59 31.86
CA ALA A 251 17.04 -6.36 32.51
C ALA A 251 17.74 -7.33 31.56
N SER A 252 17.04 -7.87 30.56
CA SER A 252 17.64 -8.71 29.52
C SER A 252 18.51 -7.94 28.53
N GLY A 253 18.47 -6.60 28.56
CA GLY A 253 19.17 -5.70 27.65
C GLY A 253 18.29 -5.12 26.54
N GLY A 254 16.97 -5.37 26.57
CA GLY A 254 16.00 -4.84 25.64
C GLY A 254 15.81 -3.33 25.76
N ARG A 255 15.35 -2.68 24.71
CA ARG A 255 15.15 -1.23 24.64
C ARG A 255 13.67 -0.88 24.80
N LEU A 256 13.38 0.04 25.72
CA LEU A 256 12.05 0.61 25.95
C LEU A 256 12.04 2.07 25.53
N ILE A 257 11.05 2.46 24.73
CA ILE A 257 10.84 3.83 24.28
C ILE A 257 9.43 4.24 24.68
N PHE A 258 9.33 5.22 25.58
CA PHE A 258 8.07 5.80 26.02
C PHE A 258 7.83 7.07 25.21
N VAL A 259 6.70 7.14 24.53
CA VAL A 259 6.29 8.31 23.75
C VAL A 259 5.29 9.12 24.55
N GLY A 260 5.61 10.36 24.86
CA GLY A 260 4.76 11.34 25.53
C GLY A 260 4.48 11.03 26.99
N LYS A 261 4.05 9.81 27.30
CA LYS A 261 3.66 9.39 28.64
C LYS A 261 4.36 8.09 29.05
N GLU A 262 4.41 7.88 30.36
CA GLU A 262 4.98 6.68 30.96
C GLU A 262 3.96 6.01 31.88
N PRO A 263 3.93 4.67 31.95
CA PRO A 263 3.04 3.96 32.85
C PRO A 263 3.27 4.32 34.32
N HIS A 264 2.19 4.63 35.04
CA HIS A 264 2.24 5.00 36.45
C HIS A 264 1.01 4.54 37.25
N GLN A 265 0.06 3.89 36.60
CA GLN A 265 -1.17 3.39 37.22
C GLN A 265 -1.63 2.11 36.55
N SER A 266 -2.61 1.43 37.17
CA SER A 266 -3.23 0.22 36.67
C SER A 266 -4.64 0.48 36.12
N PRO A 267 -5.10 -0.26 35.11
CA PRO A 267 -6.48 -0.17 34.66
C PRO A 267 -7.44 -0.82 35.67
N GLY A 268 -8.69 -0.30 35.69
CA GLY A 268 -9.75 -0.85 36.51
C GLY A 268 -9.77 -0.35 37.95
N TRP A 269 -10.88 -0.63 38.64
CA TRP A 269 -11.16 -0.05 39.98
C TRP A 269 -10.77 -0.96 41.15
N LYS A 270 -10.75 -2.28 40.94
CA LYS A 270 -10.47 -3.25 42.00
C LYS A 270 -9.03 -3.10 42.50
N ASP A 271 -8.86 -2.87 43.81
CA ASP A 271 -7.59 -2.75 44.48
C ASP A 271 -6.61 -1.72 43.82
N HIS A 272 -7.17 -0.72 43.12
CA HIS A 272 -6.40 0.20 42.27
C HIS A 272 -5.23 0.85 43.01
N LYS A 273 -5.40 1.34 44.26
CA LYS A 273 -4.34 2.01 45.00
C LYS A 273 -3.10 1.15 45.18
N SER A 274 -3.26 -0.13 45.54
CA SER A 274 -2.13 -1.05 45.74
C SER A 274 -1.52 -1.50 44.41
N ARG A 275 -2.34 -1.63 43.36
CA ARG A 275 -1.87 -1.96 42.01
C ARG A 275 -1.14 -0.81 41.35
N ASP A 276 -1.64 0.41 41.49
CA ASP A 276 -0.94 1.64 41.03
C ASP A 276 0.42 1.80 41.70
N GLU A 277 0.47 1.55 43.01
CA GLU A 277 1.74 1.63 43.75
C GLU A 277 2.73 0.58 43.23
N LYS A 278 2.30 -0.65 42.96
CA LYS A 278 3.18 -1.67 42.36
C LYS A 278 3.69 -1.26 40.99
N VAL A 279 2.84 -0.67 40.11
CA VAL A 279 3.26 -0.16 38.81
C VAL A 279 4.32 0.91 39.00
N ARG A 280 4.07 1.95 39.83
CA ARG A 280 5.02 3.04 40.10
C ARG A 280 6.37 2.52 40.61
N GLN A 281 6.36 1.68 41.64
CA GLN A 281 7.59 1.12 42.24
C GLN A 281 8.38 0.28 41.21
N THR A 282 7.70 -0.53 40.42
CA THR A 282 8.37 -1.33 39.38
C THR A 282 9.01 -0.46 38.31
N MET A 283 8.28 0.55 37.81
CA MET A 283 8.80 1.49 36.83
C MET A 283 9.99 2.30 37.36
N GLU A 284 9.91 2.76 38.61
CA GLU A 284 10.99 3.53 39.22
C GLU A 284 12.25 2.67 39.47
N THR A 285 12.08 1.46 39.97
CA THR A 285 13.17 0.48 40.16
C THR A 285 13.85 0.15 38.82
N MET A 286 13.06 -0.08 37.77
CA MET A 286 13.55 -0.37 36.40
C MET A 286 14.38 0.81 35.87
N LYS A 287 13.90 2.05 36.03
CA LYS A 287 14.64 3.25 35.59
C LYS A 287 15.99 3.40 36.31
N GLN A 288 16.04 3.14 37.60
CA GLN A 288 17.28 3.20 38.39
C GLN A 288 18.25 2.10 37.96
N ALA A 289 17.76 0.88 37.73
CA ALA A 289 18.60 -0.27 37.41
C ALA A 289 19.13 -0.27 35.98
N HIS A 290 18.35 0.24 35.01
CA HIS A 290 18.64 0.13 33.59
C HIS A 290 18.49 1.44 32.81
N PRO A 291 19.09 2.57 33.26
CA PRO A 291 18.84 3.89 32.66
C PRO A 291 19.25 3.98 31.17
N SER A 292 20.22 3.18 30.74
CA SER A 292 20.69 3.16 29.34
C SER A 292 19.78 2.39 28.37
N LYS A 293 18.72 1.76 28.89
CA LYS A 293 17.76 0.96 28.08
C LYS A 293 16.40 1.63 27.97
N LEU A 294 16.16 2.67 28.73
CA LEU A 294 14.89 3.39 28.77
C LEU A 294 15.07 4.78 28.18
N PHE A 295 14.18 5.10 27.24
CA PHE A 295 14.16 6.38 26.54
C PHE A 295 12.77 6.99 26.66
N THR A 296 12.68 8.25 27.03
CA THR A 296 11.45 9.03 26.94
C THR A 296 11.60 10.02 25.81
N VAL A 297 10.64 10.03 24.92
CA VAL A 297 10.62 10.90 23.74
C VAL A 297 9.30 11.67 23.69
N GLU A 298 9.34 12.87 23.17
CA GLU A 298 8.14 13.69 23.01
C GLU A 298 7.18 13.11 21.96
N ALA A 299 5.90 13.28 22.20
CA ALA A 299 4.88 13.04 21.19
C ALA A 299 5.10 13.95 19.96
N PRO A 300 4.66 13.55 18.75
CA PRO A 300 4.85 14.39 17.57
C PRO A 300 4.10 15.72 17.72
N GLY A 301 4.81 16.83 17.52
CA GLY A 301 4.27 18.18 17.58
C GLY A 301 3.49 18.62 16.34
N GLY A 302 3.39 17.77 15.32
CA GLY A 302 2.73 18.04 14.04
C GLY A 302 2.52 16.78 13.20
N ASP A 303 2.21 16.96 11.91
CA ASP A 303 1.84 15.87 11.01
C ASP A 303 3.03 15.16 10.36
N ASP A 304 4.25 15.68 10.49
CA ASP A 304 5.48 15.05 9.96
C ASP A 304 6.00 13.94 10.89
N LEU A 305 5.35 12.79 10.84
CA LEU A 305 5.75 11.63 11.62
C LEU A 305 7.04 10.96 11.09
N ILE A 306 7.39 11.19 9.84
CA ILE A 306 8.64 10.67 9.27
C ILE A 306 9.83 11.33 9.96
N ALA A 307 9.87 12.66 10.01
CA ALA A 307 10.92 13.41 10.69
C ALA A 307 10.94 13.10 12.20
N TRP A 308 9.75 13.00 12.82
CA TRP A 308 9.62 12.62 14.22
C TRP A 308 10.23 11.25 14.51
N PHE A 309 9.89 10.20 13.76
CA PHE A 309 10.44 8.87 13.99
C PHE A 309 11.94 8.78 13.65
N LYS A 310 12.41 9.53 12.66
CA LYS A 310 13.84 9.67 12.37
C LYS A 310 14.59 10.27 13.58
N GLY A 311 13.98 11.22 14.28
CA GLY A 311 14.50 11.74 15.56
C GLY A 311 14.59 10.65 16.63
N ILE A 312 13.59 9.80 16.76
CA ILE A 312 13.60 8.64 17.67
C ILE A 312 14.73 7.66 17.30
N GLN A 313 14.92 7.35 16.02
CA GLN A 313 16.03 6.49 15.58
C GLN A 313 17.38 7.05 16.05
N GLN A 314 17.60 8.34 15.90
CA GLN A 314 18.85 9.02 16.31
C GLN A 314 19.01 9.05 17.83
N GLN A 315 17.99 9.50 18.56
CA GLN A 315 18.03 9.63 20.02
C GLN A 315 18.19 8.27 20.71
N CYS A 316 17.50 7.24 20.21
CA CYS A 316 17.47 5.92 20.83
C CYS A 316 18.47 4.93 20.22
N GLY A 317 19.27 5.33 19.23
CA GLY A 317 20.23 4.47 18.57
C GLY A 317 19.59 3.29 17.83
N LEU A 318 18.45 3.51 17.17
CA LEU A 318 17.79 2.52 16.32
C LEU A 318 18.42 2.54 14.93
N THR A 319 19.00 1.43 14.51
CA THR A 319 19.55 1.31 13.15
C THR A 319 18.53 0.58 12.27
N PRO A 320 17.95 1.25 11.25
CA PRO A 320 17.03 0.59 10.34
C PRO A 320 17.78 -0.41 9.45
N TYR A 321 17.15 -1.52 9.11
CA TYR A 321 17.72 -2.51 8.18
C TYR A 321 17.65 -2.03 6.72
N LEU A 322 16.75 -1.10 6.39
CA LEU A 322 16.73 -0.30 5.17
C LEU A 322 17.14 1.13 5.49
N GLN A 323 18.35 1.51 5.12
CA GLN A 323 18.80 2.90 5.31
C GLN A 323 18.37 3.73 4.10
N ILE A 324 17.20 4.36 4.22
CA ILE A 324 16.60 5.19 3.18
C ILE A 324 17.17 6.60 3.30
N GLU A 325 17.84 7.10 2.24
CA GLU A 325 18.50 8.41 2.26
C GLU A 325 17.49 9.55 2.45
N SER A 326 16.41 9.51 1.70
CA SER A 326 15.34 10.51 1.72
C SER A 326 13.98 9.81 1.83
N PRO A 327 13.49 9.53 3.04
CA PRO A 327 12.15 9.01 3.24
C PRO A 327 11.10 9.96 2.68
N ASP A 328 10.07 9.41 2.04
CA ASP A 328 8.97 10.18 1.42
C ASP A 328 7.62 9.69 1.96
N PRO A 329 6.65 10.59 2.21
CA PRO A 329 5.35 10.21 2.78
C PRO A 329 4.51 9.29 1.87
N PHE A 330 4.85 9.15 0.60
CA PHE A 330 4.19 8.24 -0.35
C PHE A 330 4.98 6.95 -0.62
N VAL A 331 6.13 6.76 0.03
CA VAL A 331 6.93 5.54 -0.13
C VAL A 331 6.99 4.78 1.18
N SER A 332 6.59 3.52 1.15
CA SER A 332 6.71 2.62 2.29
C SER A 332 7.20 1.24 1.84
N GLN A 333 7.56 0.40 2.81
CA GLN A 333 8.13 -0.90 2.54
C GLN A 333 7.73 -1.94 3.57
N ILE A 334 7.82 -3.21 3.16
CA ILE A 334 7.81 -4.36 4.07
C ILE A 334 8.96 -5.29 3.71
N ARG A 335 9.48 -5.99 4.73
CA ARG A 335 10.48 -7.02 4.57
C ARG A 335 9.90 -8.40 4.89
N HIS A 336 10.14 -9.34 3.98
CA HIS A 336 9.94 -10.76 4.20
C HIS A 336 11.26 -11.50 4.05
N ARG A 337 11.36 -12.70 4.59
CA ARG A 337 12.57 -13.50 4.49
C ARG A 337 12.30 -15.00 4.48
N THR A 338 13.23 -15.73 3.91
CA THR A 338 13.46 -17.15 4.11
C THR A 338 14.88 -17.36 4.64
N LYS A 339 15.31 -18.60 4.84
CA LYS A 339 16.71 -18.90 5.18
C LYS A 339 17.69 -18.44 4.09
N GLU A 340 17.23 -18.40 2.83
CA GLU A 340 18.06 -18.17 1.66
C GLU A 340 17.90 -16.80 1.03
N ARG A 341 16.76 -16.12 1.26
CA ARG A 341 16.36 -14.89 0.56
C ARG A 341 15.85 -13.83 1.52
N ASP A 342 16.09 -12.58 1.17
CA ASP A 342 15.38 -11.42 1.72
C ASP A 342 14.57 -10.77 0.61
N PHE A 343 13.32 -10.48 0.91
CA PHE A 343 12.35 -9.86 0.01
C PHE A 343 11.98 -8.49 0.56
N PHE A 344 12.05 -7.48 -0.28
CA PHE A 344 11.68 -6.11 0.06
C PHE A 344 10.63 -5.63 -0.93
N PHE A 345 9.42 -5.45 -0.47
CA PHE A 345 8.34 -4.89 -1.27
C PHE A 345 8.25 -3.40 -0.97
N ILE A 346 8.62 -2.57 -1.95
CA ILE A 346 8.71 -1.11 -1.84
C ILE A 346 7.66 -0.51 -2.77
N VAL A 347 6.83 0.38 -2.27
CA VAL A 347 5.67 0.92 -2.97
C VAL A 347 5.69 2.43 -2.96
N ASN A 348 5.43 3.04 -4.11
CA ASN A 348 4.99 4.42 -4.26
C ASN A 348 3.47 4.42 -4.44
N TYR A 349 2.74 4.90 -3.45
CA TYR A 349 1.28 5.00 -3.50
C TYR A 349 0.77 6.42 -3.82
N SER A 350 1.60 7.29 -4.38
CA SER A 350 1.16 8.50 -5.08
C SER A 350 0.67 8.17 -6.49
N LEU A 351 -0.37 8.85 -6.96
CA LEU A 351 -0.89 8.71 -8.32
C LEU A 351 -0.23 9.68 -9.32
N ASP A 352 0.59 10.63 -8.87
CA ASP A 352 1.12 11.71 -9.69
C ASP A 352 2.63 11.99 -9.50
N ARG A 353 3.24 11.43 -8.44
CA ARG A 353 4.65 11.69 -8.12
C ARG A 353 5.55 10.54 -8.52
N GLN A 354 6.55 10.83 -9.33
CA GLN A 354 7.73 9.97 -9.48
C GLN A 354 8.68 10.25 -8.33
N ILE A 355 9.16 9.21 -7.65
CA ILE A 355 10.03 9.30 -6.49
C ILE A 355 11.27 8.45 -6.75
N THR A 356 12.44 9.06 -6.59
CA THR A 356 13.73 8.37 -6.67
C THR A 356 14.43 8.51 -5.33
N THR A 357 14.87 7.39 -4.76
CA THR A 357 15.61 7.37 -3.50
C THR A 357 16.75 6.37 -3.55
N ARG A 358 17.80 6.63 -2.78
CA ARG A 358 18.88 5.68 -2.55
C ARG A 358 18.63 4.92 -1.25
N ILE A 359 18.74 3.60 -1.33
CA ILE A 359 18.50 2.70 -0.20
C ILE A 359 19.69 1.78 -0.03
N ARG A 360 20.24 1.73 1.18
CA ARG A 360 21.24 0.78 1.58
C ARG A 360 20.60 -0.39 2.32
N PHE A 361 20.87 -1.61 1.86
CA PHE A 361 20.34 -2.86 2.41
C PHE A 361 21.39 -3.50 3.34
N ALA A 362 21.41 -3.11 4.60
CA ALA A 362 22.50 -3.39 5.54
C ALA A 362 22.75 -4.89 5.76
N GLU A 363 21.70 -5.72 5.78
CA GLU A 363 21.76 -7.14 6.16
C GLU A 363 21.78 -8.13 5.00
N ALA A 364 21.89 -7.66 3.75
CA ALA A 364 21.77 -8.52 2.57
C ALA A 364 22.92 -9.57 2.40
N GLY A 365 24.01 -9.46 3.16
CA GLY A 365 25.13 -10.41 3.12
C GLY A 365 25.85 -10.41 1.77
N ARG A 366 26.18 -11.60 1.24
CA ARG A 366 26.81 -11.78 -0.08
C ARG A 366 25.81 -12.01 -1.20
N ARG A 367 24.51 -11.86 -0.93
CA ARG A 367 23.44 -12.08 -1.91
C ARG A 367 23.38 -10.92 -2.91
N LYS A 368 22.94 -11.21 -4.13
CA LYS A 368 22.73 -10.21 -5.19
C LYS A 368 21.26 -9.77 -5.24
N PRO A 369 20.98 -8.52 -5.58
CA PRO A 369 19.62 -8.03 -5.76
C PRO A 369 19.05 -8.38 -7.13
N PHE A 370 17.77 -8.75 -7.14
CA PHE A 370 16.97 -8.98 -8.34
C PHE A 370 15.62 -8.27 -8.19
N LEU A 371 15.08 -7.77 -9.28
CA LEU A 371 13.69 -7.38 -9.37
C LEU A 371 12.88 -8.63 -9.74
N TRP A 372 11.96 -9.01 -8.88
CA TRP A 372 10.93 -9.99 -9.21
C TRP A 372 9.69 -9.20 -9.64
N ASP A 373 9.42 -9.18 -10.94
CA ASP A 373 8.33 -8.43 -11.50
C ASP A 373 7.00 -9.17 -11.27
N ALA A 374 6.18 -8.65 -10.37
CA ALA A 374 4.89 -9.23 -10.06
C ALA A 374 3.87 -9.09 -11.21
N GLU A 375 4.06 -8.14 -12.14
CA GLU A 375 3.19 -8.00 -13.33
C GLU A 375 3.44 -9.13 -14.34
N THR A 376 4.69 -9.39 -14.68
CA THR A 376 5.07 -10.37 -15.70
C THR A 376 5.37 -11.75 -15.14
N GLY A 377 5.86 -11.82 -13.90
CA GLY A 377 6.42 -13.03 -13.27
C GLY A 377 7.89 -13.26 -13.62
N GLU A 378 8.49 -12.36 -14.37
CA GLU A 378 9.88 -12.41 -14.77
C GLU A 378 10.81 -11.92 -13.66
N LYS A 379 12.09 -12.26 -13.80
CA LYS A 379 13.14 -11.91 -12.88
C LYS A 379 14.28 -11.22 -13.61
N TYR A 380 14.69 -10.06 -13.08
CA TYR A 380 15.75 -9.25 -13.68
C TYR A 380 16.85 -8.94 -12.65
N PRO A 381 18.15 -8.99 -13.02
CA PRO A 381 19.22 -8.47 -12.17
C PRO A 381 18.97 -6.99 -11.86
N TYR A 382 19.10 -6.61 -10.58
CA TYR A 382 18.96 -5.21 -10.18
C TYR A 382 20.32 -4.53 -10.16
N PRO A 383 20.50 -3.37 -10.83
CA PRO A 383 21.77 -2.64 -10.79
C PRO A 383 22.14 -2.27 -9.36
N SER A 384 23.31 -2.67 -8.91
CA SER A 384 23.78 -2.38 -7.55
C SER A 384 25.10 -1.61 -7.57
N GLY A 385 25.16 -0.56 -6.77
CA GLY A 385 26.39 0.17 -6.50
C GLY A 385 27.30 -0.53 -5.49
N LYS A 386 28.37 0.15 -5.10
CA LYS A 386 29.21 -0.27 -3.96
C LYS A 386 28.38 -0.28 -2.67
N ASP A 387 28.74 -1.12 -1.70
CA ASP A 387 28.11 -1.17 -0.37
C ASP A 387 26.60 -1.50 -0.33
N ARG A 388 26.08 -2.23 -1.35
CA ARG A 388 24.66 -2.63 -1.42
C ARG A 388 23.68 -1.48 -1.42
N GLN A 389 24.10 -0.34 -1.94
CA GLN A 389 23.25 0.79 -2.20
C GLN A 389 22.58 0.62 -3.56
N LEU A 390 21.26 0.72 -3.59
CA LEU A 390 20.45 0.70 -4.80
C LEU A 390 19.82 2.07 -5.00
N THR A 391 19.76 2.52 -6.25
CA THR A 391 18.87 3.62 -6.65
C THR A 391 17.52 3.00 -7.01
N VAL A 392 16.49 3.33 -6.24
CA VAL A 392 15.13 2.85 -6.44
C VAL A 392 14.32 3.98 -7.04
N GLU A 393 13.87 3.77 -8.26
CA GLU A 393 13.02 4.70 -9.01
C GLU A 393 11.60 4.15 -9.09
N LEU A 394 10.65 4.89 -8.54
CA LEU A 394 9.25 4.50 -8.43
C LEU A 394 8.37 5.53 -9.13
N TYR A 395 7.76 5.13 -10.24
CA TYR A 395 6.74 5.92 -10.91
C TYR A 395 5.44 5.96 -10.10
N PRO A 396 4.46 6.82 -10.44
CA PRO A 396 3.16 6.82 -9.77
C PRO A 396 2.53 5.42 -9.72
N ALA A 397 1.92 5.08 -8.59
CA ALA A 397 1.25 3.79 -8.34
C ALA A 397 2.10 2.53 -8.62
N THR A 398 3.44 2.64 -8.63
CA THR A 398 4.32 1.50 -8.86
C THR A 398 4.88 0.91 -7.58
N SER A 399 5.23 -0.35 -7.68
CA SER A 399 5.89 -1.12 -6.62
C SER A 399 7.01 -1.97 -7.20
N GLN A 400 8.00 -2.27 -6.37
CA GLN A 400 9.09 -3.16 -6.70
C GLN A 400 9.24 -4.23 -5.63
N LEU A 401 9.32 -5.48 -6.05
CA LEU A 401 9.71 -6.60 -5.18
C LEU A 401 11.19 -6.89 -5.43
N ILE A 402 12.04 -6.30 -4.60
CA ILE A 402 13.50 -6.50 -4.66
C ILE A 402 13.86 -7.70 -3.80
N VAL A 403 14.49 -8.70 -4.41
CA VAL A 403 14.85 -9.96 -3.75
C VAL A 403 16.36 -10.13 -3.74
N PHE A 404 16.94 -10.29 -2.55
CA PHE A 404 18.34 -10.63 -2.39
C PHE A 404 18.48 -12.15 -2.26
N GLU A 405 19.19 -12.76 -3.20
CA GLU A 405 19.42 -14.21 -3.24
C GLU A 405 20.81 -14.55 -3.75
N LYS A 406 21.21 -15.82 -3.69
CA LYS A 406 22.46 -16.29 -4.28
C LYS A 406 22.39 -16.13 -5.80
N ALA A 407 23.48 -15.67 -6.42
CA ALA A 407 23.59 -15.61 -7.87
C ALA A 407 23.37 -16.99 -8.49
N SER A 408 22.55 -17.07 -9.54
CA SER A 408 22.43 -18.26 -10.40
C SER A 408 23.27 -18.09 -11.66
N ALA A 409 23.59 -19.19 -12.32
CA ALA A 409 24.37 -19.16 -13.58
C ALA A 409 23.57 -18.50 -14.74
N GLU A 410 22.24 -18.46 -14.66
CA GLU A 410 21.34 -17.83 -15.63
C GLU A 410 20.92 -16.45 -15.10
N GLU A 411 21.82 -15.48 -15.17
CA GLU A 411 21.49 -14.09 -14.90
C GLU A 411 20.96 -13.46 -16.20
N GLY A 412 19.68 -13.10 -16.26
CA GLY A 412 19.09 -12.33 -17.34
C GLY A 412 19.75 -10.94 -17.51
N THR A 413 19.39 -10.20 -18.54
CA THR A 413 19.89 -8.83 -18.74
C THR A 413 19.13 -7.86 -17.80
N ALA A 414 19.87 -6.99 -17.14
CA ALA A 414 19.26 -5.92 -16.34
C ALA A 414 18.38 -5.01 -17.24
N ILE A 415 17.26 -4.56 -16.72
CA ILE A 415 16.42 -3.59 -17.43
C ILE A 415 17.18 -2.27 -17.46
N ALA A 416 17.54 -1.81 -18.66
CA ALA A 416 18.12 -0.49 -18.84
C ALA A 416 17.05 0.59 -18.61
N ALA A 417 17.43 1.67 -17.94
CA ALA A 417 16.56 2.84 -17.86
C ALA A 417 16.33 3.40 -19.27
N PRO A 418 15.09 3.79 -19.62
CA PRO A 418 14.82 4.42 -20.90
C PRO A 418 15.52 5.77 -20.98
N PRO A 419 15.89 6.23 -22.21
CA PRO A 419 16.43 7.57 -22.39
C PRO A 419 15.49 8.65 -21.81
N ALA A 420 16.07 9.75 -21.34
CA ALA A 420 15.30 10.88 -20.80
C ALA A 420 14.71 11.77 -21.91
N GLU A 421 15.33 11.79 -23.08
CA GLU A 421 14.95 12.64 -24.21
C GLU A 421 14.52 11.80 -25.42
N GLY A 422 13.63 12.36 -26.24
CA GLY A 422 13.12 11.70 -27.42
C GLY A 422 12.27 12.62 -28.31
N LEU A 423 11.74 12.07 -29.39
CA LEU A 423 10.84 12.77 -30.29
C LEU A 423 9.45 12.89 -29.68
N GLU A 424 8.97 14.09 -29.42
CA GLU A 424 7.60 14.34 -28.94
C GLU A 424 6.59 14.29 -30.08
N ILE A 425 5.50 13.56 -29.90
CA ILE A 425 4.41 13.42 -30.85
C ILE A 425 3.23 14.26 -30.37
N LYS A 426 2.89 15.34 -31.10
CA LYS A 426 1.98 16.39 -30.61
C LYS A 426 0.56 16.28 -31.09
N GLU A 427 0.34 15.82 -32.33
CA GLU A 427 -0.98 15.82 -32.98
C GLU A 427 -1.43 14.39 -33.22
N TRP A 428 -2.73 14.14 -33.05
CA TRP A 428 -3.31 12.82 -33.14
C TRP A 428 -4.68 12.86 -33.84
N ASN A 429 -5.01 11.83 -34.58
CA ASN A 429 -6.39 11.56 -34.91
C ASN A 429 -7.02 10.81 -33.75
N ILE A 430 -8.09 11.38 -33.19
CA ILE A 430 -8.78 10.84 -32.01
C ILE A 430 -10.14 10.33 -32.43
N HIS A 431 -10.37 9.04 -32.23
CA HIS A 431 -11.66 8.42 -32.47
C HIS A 431 -12.26 7.94 -31.15
N LEU A 432 -13.43 8.47 -30.82
CA LEU A 432 -14.18 8.19 -29.60
C LEU A 432 -15.25 7.14 -29.92
N GLU A 433 -15.25 6.04 -29.21
CA GLU A 433 -16.29 5.01 -29.27
C GLU A 433 -16.95 4.88 -27.90
N HIS A 434 -18.10 5.52 -27.76
CA HIS A 434 -18.83 5.58 -26.50
C HIS A 434 -19.61 4.29 -26.25
N ILE A 435 -19.73 3.88 -24.98
CA ILE A 435 -20.50 2.66 -24.57
C ILE A 435 -21.97 2.71 -24.96
N ASN A 436 -22.54 3.88 -25.22
CA ASN A 436 -23.91 4.06 -25.71
C ASN A 436 -24.02 3.91 -27.25
N GLY A 437 -22.91 3.58 -27.94
CA GLY A 437 -22.85 3.40 -29.38
C GLY A 437 -22.56 4.66 -30.20
N GLN A 438 -22.49 5.85 -29.58
CA GLN A 438 -22.09 7.08 -30.27
C GLN A 438 -20.62 7.03 -30.66
N LYS A 439 -20.30 7.59 -31.84
CA LYS A 439 -18.94 7.68 -32.36
C LYS A 439 -18.63 9.11 -32.82
N GLU A 440 -17.44 9.59 -32.52
CA GLU A 440 -16.93 10.89 -32.92
C GLU A 440 -15.48 10.76 -33.36
N THR A 441 -15.07 11.56 -34.36
CA THR A 441 -13.68 11.64 -34.83
C THR A 441 -13.22 13.09 -34.83
N ARG A 442 -12.03 13.34 -34.29
CA ARG A 442 -11.32 14.62 -34.32
C ARG A 442 -9.97 14.40 -34.97
N GLU A 443 -9.68 15.12 -36.03
CA GLU A 443 -8.46 14.97 -36.79
C GLU A 443 -7.40 15.99 -36.34
N GLN A 444 -6.13 15.57 -36.36
CA GLN A 444 -4.96 16.41 -36.07
C GLN A 444 -5.11 17.30 -34.83
N THR A 445 -5.57 16.70 -33.75
CA THR A 445 -5.85 17.38 -32.48
C THR A 445 -4.74 17.14 -31.48
N ALA A 446 -4.38 18.16 -30.71
CA ALA A 446 -3.53 18.01 -29.54
C ALA A 446 -4.22 17.11 -28.49
N LEU A 447 -3.41 16.39 -27.71
CA LEU A 447 -3.93 15.59 -26.60
C LEU A 447 -4.52 16.48 -25.50
N PHE A 448 -5.63 16.08 -24.94
CA PHE A 448 -6.31 16.80 -23.86
C PHE A 448 -7.07 15.84 -22.95
N ASP A 449 -7.39 16.29 -21.74
CA ASP A 449 -8.30 15.58 -20.86
C ASP A 449 -9.75 15.73 -21.35
N LEU A 450 -10.37 14.62 -21.74
CA LEU A 450 -11.76 14.62 -22.24
C LEU A 450 -12.74 15.19 -21.21
N ALA A 451 -12.46 15.07 -19.92
CA ALA A 451 -13.31 15.64 -18.86
C ALA A 451 -13.25 17.18 -18.80
N GLY A 452 -12.23 17.79 -19.37
CA GLY A 452 -12.08 19.24 -19.46
C GLY A 452 -12.88 19.91 -20.56
N ASP A 453 -13.41 19.14 -21.53
CA ASP A 453 -14.22 19.65 -22.65
C ASP A 453 -15.70 19.29 -22.42
N PRO A 454 -16.62 20.28 -22.36
CA PRO A 454 -18.05 20.03 -22.17
C PRO A 454 -18.68 19.07 -23.19
N GLN A 455 -18.13 18.94 -24.40
CA GLN A 455 -18.62 18.01 -25.42
C GLN A 455 -18.26 16.55 -25.13
N THR A 456 -17.14 16.31 -24.43
CA THR A 456 -16.61 14.97 -24.14
C THR A 456 -16.54 14.64 -22.67
N GLN A 457 -16.88 15.57 -21.76
CA GLN A 457 -16.76 15.34 -20.30
C GLN A 457 -17.55 14.14 -19.77
N SER A 458 -18.63 13.76 -20.45
CA SER A 458 -19.46 12.60 -20.12
C SER A 458 -19.01 11.31 -20.79
N PHE A 459 -17.85 11.33 -21.47
CA PHE A 459 -17.40 10.18 -22.24
C PHE A 459 -17.09 8.98 -21.33
N ALA A 460 -17.50 7.79 -21.79
CA ALA A 460 -17.13 6.50 -21.25
C ALA A 460 -17.03 5.49 -22.39
N GLY A 461 -15.95 4.73 -22.48
CA GLY A 461 -15.75 3.76 -23.56
C GLY A 461 -14.30 3.63 -23.99
N TYR A 462 -14.07 3.61 -25.28
CA TYR A 462 -12.77 3.38 -25.90
C TYR A 462 -12.34 4.59 -26.70
N VAL A 463 -11.15 5.13 -26.41
CA VAL A 463 -10.55 6.23 -27.15
C VAL A 463 -9.39 5.69 -27.98
N ARG A 464 -9.51 5.74 -29.30
CA ARG A 464 -8.45 5.33 -30.23
C ARG A 464 -7.71 6.56 -30.71
N TYR A 465 -6.42 6.58 -30.47
CA TYR A 465 -5.47 7.59 -30.94
C TYR A 465 -4.63 6.99 -32.05
N THR A 466 -4.53 7.64 -33.20
CA THR A 466 -3.69 7.19 -34.32
C THR A 466 -2.77 8.31 -34.80
N ARG A 467 -1.53 7.94 -35.09
CA ARG A 467 -0.54 8.87 -35.64
C ARG A 467 0.47 8.13 -36.52
N GLU A 468 0.77 8.71 -37.67
CA GLU A 468 1.92 8.34 -38.49
C GLU A 468 3.12 9.24 -38.15
N VAL A 469 4.28 8.63 -37.97
CA VAL A 469 5.50 9.33 -37.57
C VAL A 469 6.64 8.87 -38.47
N ASP A 470 7.30 9.82 -39.10
CA ASP A 470 8.54 9.60 -39.83
C ASP A 470 9.72 10.04 -38.95
N ASP A 471 10.51 9.08 -38.48
CA ASP A 471 11.71 9.32 -37.68
C ASP A 471 12.78 8.29 -38.02
N ALA A 472 13.85 8.73 -38.64
CA ALA A 472 14.98 7.87 -39.04
C ALA A 472 15.87 7.46 -37.84
N ALA A 473 15.69 8.07 -36.66
CA ALA A 473 16.46 7.73 -35.48
C ALA A 473 16.04 6.35 -34.92
N VAL A 474 17.00 5.67 -34.32
CA VAL A 474 16.72 4.42 -33.58
C VAL A 474 16.00 4.76 -32.29
N ARG A 475 14.76 4.26 -32.14
CA ARG A 475 13.94 4.45 -30.96
C ARG A 475 13.62 3.10 -30.35
N GLN A 476 13.82 2.97 -29.05
CA GLN A 476 13.62 1.71 -28.34
C GLN A 476 12.32 1.66 -27.54
N TYR A 477 11.75 2.81 -27.25
CA TYR A 477 10.57 2.91 -26.41
C TYR A 477 9.55 3.91 -26.96
N LEU A 478 8.28 3.62 -26.71
CA LEU A 478 7.16 4.56 -26.84
C LEU A 478 6.63 4.84 -25.42
N ASP A 479 6.75 6.08 -24.98
CA ASP A 479 6.23 6.57 -23.71
C ASP A 479 4.98 7.42 -23.98
N LEU A 480 3.84 6.99 -23.44
CA LEU A 480 2.56 7.69 -23.63
C LEU A 480 2.38 8.89 -22.70
N GLY A 481 3.29 9.08 -21.73
CA GLY A 481 3.11 10.08 -20.68
C GLY A 481 1.94 9.72 -19.77
N ARG A 482 1.09 10.69 -19.46
CA ARG A 482 -0.07 10.47 -18.58
C ARG A 482 -1.26 9.90 -19.34
N VAL A 483 -1.76 8.77 -18.83
CA VAL A 483 -2.95 8.07 -19.34
C VAL A 483 -3.92 7.82 -18.18
N TYR A 484 -5.19 8.10 -18.38
CA TYR A 484 -6.26 7.85 -17.41
C TYR A 484 -7.14 6.69 -17.90
N GLY A 485 -6.72 5.48 -17.58
CA GLY A 485 -7.35 4.24 -18.00
C GLY A 485 -6.33 3.14 -18.32
N VAL A 486 -6.77 2.11 -19.01
CA VAL A 486 -5.91 1.05 -19.55
C VAL A 486 -5.53 1.39 -20.97
N SER A 487 -4.25 1.37 -21.31
CA SER A 487 -3.80 1.58 -22.68
C SER A 487 -3.35 0.26 -23.33
N GLU A 488 -3.69 0.11 -24.59
CA GLU A 488 -3.18 -0.94 -25.51
C GLU A 488 -2.49 -0.25 -26.68
N VAL A 489 -1.35 -0.75 -27.10
CA VAL A 489 -0.56 -0.13 -28.17
C VAL A 489 -0.30 -1.11 -29.30
N LYS A 490 -0.45 -0.59 -30.54
CA LYS A 490 0.08 -1.24 -31.74
C LYS A 490 1.01 -0.29 -32.48
N VAL A 491 2.07 -0.83 -33.04
CA VAL A 491 2.98 -0.11 -33.94
C VAL A 491 3.11 -0.91 -35.23
N ASN A 492 2.80 -0.29 -36.37
CA ASN A 492 2.73 -0.94 -37.67
C ASN A 492 1.84 -2.20 -37.69
N GLY A 493 0.75 -2.18 -36.93
CA GLY A 493 -0.18 -3.29 -36.78
C GLY A 493 0.23 -4.38 -35.76
N GLU A 494 1.46 -4.35 -35.27
CA GLU A 494 1.96 -5.30 -34.26
C GLU A 494 1.58 -4.84 -32.85
N THR A 495 0.95 -5.71 -32.06
CA THR A 495 0.53 -5.43 -30.67
C THR A 495 1.72 -5.48 -29.72
N LEU A 496 1.95 -4.40 -28.98
CA LEU A 496 3.00 -4.31 -27.96
C LEU A 496 2.52 -4.70 -26.55
N GLY A 497 1.23 -4.98 -26.40
CA GLY A 497 0.60 -5.32 -25.12
C GLY A 497 -0.22 -4.18 -24.52
N CYS A 498 -0.47 -4.25 -23.21
CA CYS A 498 -1.24 -3.26 -22.50
C CYS A 498 -0.52 -2.78 -21.23
N LYS A 499 -0.85 -1.56 -20.77
CA LYS A 499 -0.45 -1.00 -19.49
C LYS A 499 -1.68 -0.48 -18.75
N TRP A 500 -1.74 -0.75 -17.46
CA TRP A 500 -2.93 -0.48 -16.65
C TRP A 500 -2.65 0.34 -15.39
N TYR A 501 -1.37 0.64 -15.12
CA TYR A 501 -0.90 1.51 -14.03
C TYR A 501 0.47 2.09 -14.32
N GLY A 502 0.84 3.13 -13.57
CA GLY A 502 2.17 3.71 -13.56
C GLY A 502 2.55 4.40 -14.86
N ARG A 503 3.79 4.21 -15.28
CA ARG A 503 4.30 4.75 -16.54
C ARG A 503 3.87 3.85 -17.70
N HIS A 504 3.10 4.40 -18.64
CA HIS A 504 2.67 3.70 -19.84
C HIS A 504 3.80 3.70 -20.88
N LEU A 505 4.86 2.95 -20.57
CA LEU A 505 6.08 2.80 -21.37
C LEU A 505 6.08 1.45 -22.08
N TYR A 506 6.23 1.47 -23.40
CA TYR A 506 6.24 0.28 -24.25
C TYR A 506 7.61 0.13 -24.91
N ARG A 507 8.20 -1.06 -24.82
CA ARG A 507 9.44 -1.38 -25.53
C ARG A 507 9.11 -1.79 -26.95
N LEU A 508 9.77 -1.16 -27.92
CA LEU A 508 9.65 -1.51 -29.33
C LEU A 508 10.49 -2.78 -29.63
N PRO A 509 9.93 -3.78 -30.33
CA PRO A 509 10.70 -4.88 -30.88
C PRO A 509 11.86 -4.38 -31.78
N GLU A 510 12.97 -5.12 -31.85
CA GLU A 510 14.18 -4.67 -32.55
C GLU A 510 13.93 -4.26 -34.01
N HIS A 511 13.07 -5.01 -34.72
CA HIS A 511 12.74 -4.72 -36.12
C HIS A 511 11.92 -3.42 -36.31
N LEU A 512 11.23 -2.94 -35.26
CA LEU A 512 10.51 -1.67 -35.28
C LEU A 512 11.39 -0.49 -34.81
N THR A 513 12.51 -0.73 -34.15
CA THR A 513 13.39 0.33 -33.66
C THR A 513 14.08 1.11 -34.79
N LYS A 514 14.40 0.43 -35.90
CA LYS A 514 15.12 0.97 -37.05
C LYS A 514 14.21 1.37 -38.21
N ASN A 515 12.91 1.18 -38.09
CA ASN A 515 11.96 1.54 -39.14
C ASN A 515 11.68 3.04 -39.08
N GLY A 516 12.04 3.79 -40.13
CA GLY A 516 11.84 5.24 -40.22
C GLY A 516 10.38 5.69 -40.21
N HIS A 517 9.46 4.86 -40.75
CA HIS A 517 8.02 5.12 -40.73
C HIS A 517 7.31 4.25 -39.70
N LYS A 518 6.49 4.84 -38.86
CA LYS A 518 5.71 4.15 -37.84
C LYS A 518 4.27 4.63 -37.82
N THR A 519 3.32 3.69 -37.97
CA THR A 519 1.91 3.93 -37.68
C THR A 519 1.65 3.49 -36.24
N ILE A 520 1.37 4.45 -35.37
CA ILE A 520 1.13 4.23 -33.94
C ILE A 520 -0.38 4.25 -33.71
N GLU A 521 -0.92 3.20 -33.09
CA GLU A 521 -2.29 3.13 -32.60
C GLU A 521 -2.27 2.90 -31.08
N VAL A 522 -2.98 3.75 -30.33
CA VAL A 522 -3.18 3.64 -28.90
C VAL A 522 -4.69 3.56 -28.63
N ILE A 523 -5.14 2.54 -27.90
CA ILE A 523 -6.52 2.45 -27.42
C ILE A 523 -6.50 2.65 -25.91
N VAL A 524 -7.25 3.64 -25.43
CA VAL A 524 -7.42 3.89 -23.99
C VAL A 524 -8.83 3.48 -23.59
N THR A 525 -8.91 2.53 -22.66
CA THR A 525 -10.16 2.07 -22.06
C THR A 525 -10.44 2.81 -20.77
N THR A 526 -11.64 3.39 -20.63
CA THR A 526 -12.00 4.32 -19.56
C THR A 526 -12.94 3.69 -18.53
N THR A 527 -13.33 4.48 -17.50
CA THR A 527 -14.38 4.14 -16.53
C THR A 527 -15.75 4.67 -16.98
N VAL A 528 -16.84 4.27 -16.30
CA VAL A 528 -18.22 4.65 -16.66
C VAL A 528 -18.79 5.81 -15.82
N GLY A 529 -18.04 6.30 -14.83
CA GLY A 529 -18.60 7.23 -13.84
C GLY A 529 -19.02 8.58 -14.42
N ASN A 530 -18.25 9.15 -15.35
CA ASN A 530 -18.60 10.43 -16.00
C ASN A 530 -19.90 10.31 -16.81
N TYR A 531 -20.10 9.20 -17.52
CA TYR A 531 -21.34 8.95 -18.24
C TYR A 531 -22.55 8.84 -17.30
N LEU A 532 -22.42 8.07 -16.21
CA LEU A 532 -23.50 7.92 -15.24
C LEU A 532 -23.82 9.23 -14.52
N LYS A 533 -22.80 10.07 -14.28
CA LYS A 533 -23.00 11.42 -13.74
C LYS A 533 -23.81 12.32 -14.68
N SER A 534 -23.64 12.17 -15.98
CA SER A 534 -24.38 12.95 -16.99
C SER A 534 -25.78 12.41 -17.30
N SER A 535 -26.17 11.27 -16.74
CA SER A 535 -27.43 10.59 -17.02
C SER A 535 -28.47 10.85 -15.90
N PRO A 536 -29.26 11.93 -15.96
CA PRO A 536 -30.14 12.34 -14.86
C PRO A 536 -31.22 11.33 -14.51
N ASP A 537 -31.69 10.56 -15.51
CA ASP A 537 -32.73 9.56 -15.33
C ASP A 537 -32.22 8.21 -14.78
N ASN A 538 -30.89 8.08 -14.62
CA ASN A 538 -30.27 6.87 -14.08
C ASN A 538 -30.15 6.97 -12.56
N ALA A 539 -31.16 6.52 -11.82
CA ALA A 539 -31.21 6.63 -10.36
C ALA A 539 -30.00 5.96 -9.66
N THR A 540 -29.56 4.78 -10.13
CA THR A 540 -28.39 4.07 -9.58
C THR A 540 -27.12 4.88 -9.83
N GLY A 541 -26.91 5.33 -11.06
CA GLY A 541 -25.77 6.16 -11.42
C GLY A 541 -25.71 7.46 -10.62
N GLN A 542 -26.83 8.20 -10.58
CA GLN A 542 -26.95 9.46 -9.85
C GLN A 542 -26.72 9.29 -8.34
N GLY A 543 -27.19 8.20 -7.76
CA GLY A 543 -26.99 7.91 -6.34
C GLY A 543 -25.51 7.92 -5.92
N TRP A 544 -24.62 7.46 -6.81
CA TRP A 544 -23.19 7.32 -6.54
C TRP A 544 -22.31 8.40 -7.16
N THR A 545 -22.74 9.05 -8.25
CA THR A 545 -21.85 9.94 -9.02
C THR A 545 -22.21 11.42 -8.94
N ARG A 546 -23.45 11.77 -8.60
CA ARG A 546 -23.94 13.16 -8.61
C ARG A 546 -23.02 14.16 -7.90
N ARG A 547 -22.47 13.78 -6.73
CA ARG A 547 -21.61 14.64 -5.90
C ARG A 547 -20.13 14.51 -6.24
N GLN A 548 -19.73 13.60 -7.11
CA GLN A 548 -18.34 13.41 -7.47
C GLN A 548 -17.91 14.45 -8.51
N PRO A 549 -16.63 14.88 -8.50
CA PRO A 549 -16.08 15.67 -9.58
C PRO A 549 -16.01 14.84 -10.88
N TRP A 550 -15.97 15.51 -12.02
CA TRP A 550 -15.60 14.88 -13.28
C TRP A 550 -14.20 14.28 -13.13
N GLN A 551 -14.04 13.04 -13.58
CA GLN A 551 -12.76 12.36 -13.49
C GLN A 551 -12.00 12.52 -14.80
N PRO A 552 -10.66 12.71 -14.74
CA PRO A 552 -9.83 12.77 -15.95
C PRO A 552 -9.98 11.51 -16.80
N VAL A 553 -9.99 11.66 -18.12
CA VAL A 553 -10.22 10.57 -19.08
C VAL A 553 -9.33 10.73 -20.31
N GLY A 554 -8.77 9.62 -20.78
CA GLY A 554 -8.01 9.58 -22.02
C GLY A 554 -6.51 9.73 -21.80
N MET A 555 -5.79 10.10 -22.85
CA MET A 555 -4.35 10.29 -22.88
C MET A 555 -4.03 11.78 -22.99
N THR A 556 -3.25 12.31 -22.06
CA THR A 556 -2.85 13.73 -22.03
C THR A 556 -1.36 13.93 -22.36
N GLY A 557 -0.60 12.85 -22.46
CA GLY A 557 0.82 12.89 -22.81
C GLY A 557 1.74 13.52 -21.76
N PRO A 558 2.90 14.11 -22.16
CA PRO A 558 3.43 14.13 -23.52
C PRO A 558 3.83 12.74 -24.04
N VAL A 559 3.47 12.42 -25.28
CA VAL A 559 3.89 11.16 -25.92
C VAL A 559 5.25 11.33 -26.59
N ARG A 560 6.15 10.35 -26.35
CA ARG A 560 7.53 10.42 -26.87
C ARG A 560 7.98 9.07 -27.42
N LEU A 561 8.69 9.11 -28.55
CA LEU A 561 9.56 8.03 -28.98
C LEU A 561 10.96 8.25 -28.38
N LEU A 562 11.43 7.31 -27.54
CA LEU A 562 12.68 7.40 -26.80
C LEU A 562 13.75 6.46 -27.36
#